data_1fcf6db63ebc655460841a7f42dd2a8e
#
_entry.id   1fcf6db63ebc655460841a7f42dd2a8e
#
_cell.length_a   1.000
_cell.length_b   1.000
_cell.length_c   1.000
_cell.angle_alpha   90.00
_cell.angle_beta   90.00
_cell.angle_gamma   90.00
#
_symmetry.space_group_name_H-M   'P 1'
#
loop_
_entity.id
_entity.type
_entity.pdbx_description
1 polymer ?
#
loop_
_entity_poly.entity_id
_entity_poly.type
_entity_poly.pdbx_seq_one_letter_code
_entity_poly.pdbx_strand_id
1 'polypeptide(L)'
;SAETSLTTANAIRLQTLADEGNRRAAVALKVKQNPSKMLSAILIGNNLVNNFAASLTTALAIKLFGQGALGIVTAVLTVIILIFGEITPKTYAAANSEKMALTYASVVDMLMKIMTPVIFIINAVCRFFLKLLHVSTDSSMNPMTEMELRTIVDVSHKDGVIEKEEREMIYNVVDFGDSQAKD
;
A
#
# COMPACT_ATOMS: atom_id res chain seq x y z
N SER A 1 -3.53 -9.33 2.43
CA SER A 1 -2.81 -9.91 1.28
C SER A 1 -2.80 -8.99 0.06
N ALA A 2 -3.95 -8.44 -0.41
CA ALA A 2 -3.98 -7.48 -1.52
C ALA A 2 -3.18 -6.20 -1.22
N GLU A 3 -3.29 -5.66 0.00
CA GLU A 3 -2.49 -4.54 0.49
C GLU A 3 -1.00 -4.83 0.34
N THR A 4 -0.54 -5.93 0.95
CA THR A 4 0.88 -6.32 0.95
C THR A 4 1.42 -6.50 -0.47
N SER A 5 0.68 -7.21 -1.34
CA SER A 5 1.13 -7.43 -2.71
C SER A 5 1.24 -6.13 -3.52
N LEU A 6 0.25 -5.24 -3.42
CA LEU A 6 0.25 -3.97 -4.15
C LEU A 6 1.29 -2.97 -3.63
N THR A 7 1.55 -2.94 -2.31
CA THR A 7 2.59 -2.08 -1.75
C THR A 7 3.99 -2.57 -2.09
N THR A 8 4.24 -3.89 -1.99
CA THR A 8 5.56 -4.49 -2.19
C THR A 8 5.92 -4.67 -3.67
N ALA A 9 4.94 -4.83 -4.58
CA ALA A 9 5.21 -5.03 -6.01
C ALA A 9 6.04 -3.88 -6.60
N ASN A 10 7.05 -4.25 -7.41
CA ASN A 10 7.93 -3.27 -8.05
C ASN A 10 7.19 -2.49 -9.13
N ALA A 11 7.14 -1.15 -8.98
CA ALA A 11 6.43 -0.27 -9.90
C ALA A 11 7.04 -0.26 -11.31
N ILE A 12 8.37 -0.32 -11.42
CA ILE A 12 9.08 -0.33 -12.71
C ILE A 12 8.70 -1.60 -13.48
N ARG A 13 8.68 -2.74 -12.82
CA ARG A 13 8.33 -4.01 -13.45
C ARG A 13 6.86 -4.08 -13.87
N LEU A 14 5.97 -3.51 -13.06
CA LEU A 14 4.56 -3.36 -13.44
C LEU A 14 4.41 -2.43 -14.65
N GLN A 15 5.23 -1.37 -14.75
CA GLN A 15 5.27 -0.48 -15.90
C GLN A 15 5.69 -1.24 -17.16
N THR A 16 6.81 -1.97 -17.12
CA THR A 16 7.27 -2.78 -18.26
C THR A 16 6.18 -3.74 -18.75
N LEU A 17 5.53 -4.47 -17.84
CA LEU A 17 4.45 -5.37 -18.19
C LEU A 17 3.23 -4.65 -18.79
N ALA A 18 2.93 -3.43 -18.32
CA ALA A 18 1.86 -2.63 -18.87
C ALA A 18 2.18 -2.14 -20.29
N ASP A 19 3.41 -1.73 -20.54
CA ASP A 19 3.91 -1.31 -21.87
C ASP A 19 3.94 -2.48 -22.85
N GLU A 20 4.15 -3.71 -22.38
CA GLU A 20 3.99 -4.95 -23.14
C GLU A 20 2.52 -5.32 -23.45
N GLY A 21 1.55 -4.50 -23.01
CA GLY A 21 0.12 -4.69 -23.27
C GLY A 21 -0.64 -5.49 -22.22
N ASN A 22 -0.03 -5.77 -21.06
CA ASN A 22 -0.73 -6.46 -19.97
C ASN A 22 -1.71 -5.53 -19.25
N ARG A 23 -3.01 -5.70 -19.55
CA ARG A 23 -4.09 -4.90 -18.96
C ARG A 23 -4.14 -4.96 -17.43
N ARG A 24 -3.78 -6.09 -16.83
CA ARG A 24 -3.78 -6.23 -15.35
C ARG A 24 -2.66 -5.43 -14.72
N ALA A 25 -1.50 -5.35 -15.37
CA ALA A 25 -0.39 -4.52 -14.94
C ALA A 25 -0.73 -3.02 -15.02
N ALA A 26 -1.39 -2.59 -16.10
CA ALA A 26 -1.88 -1.22 -16.22
C ALA A 26 -2.87 -0.84 -15.11
N VAL A 27 -3.79 -1.75 -14.74
CA VAL A 27 -4.70 -1.54 -13.61
C VAL A 27 -3.94 -1.50 -12.27
N ALA A 28 -2.97 -2.40 -12.07
CA ALA A 28 -2.16 -2.42 -10.85
C ALA A 28 -1.37 -1.11 -10.68
N LEU A 29 -0.79 -0.59 -11.75
CA LEU A 29 -0.12 0.71 -11.78
C LEU A 29 -1.05 1.85 -11.43
N LYS A 30 -2.22 1.92 -12.05
CA LYS A 30 -3.24 2.91 -11.77
C LYS A 30 -3.66 2.91 -10.29
N VAL A 31 -3.82 1.73 -9.71
CA VAL A 31 -4.12 1.56 -8.27
C VAL A 31 -2.97 2.09 -7.41
N LYS A 32 -1.71 1.76 -7.76
CA LYS A 32 -0.50 2.24 -7.05
C LYS A 32 -0.28 3.74 -7.14
N GLN A 33 -0.74 4.40 -8.20
CA GLN A 33 -0.63 5.87 -8.34
C GLN A 33 -1.46 6.64 -7.30
N ASN A 34 -2.41 5.98 -6.64
CA ASN A 34 -3.23 6.59 -5.59
C ASN A 34 -3.11 5.78 -4.28
N PRO A 35 -1.93 5.76 -3.63
CA PRO A 35 -1.65 4.88 -2.50
C PRO A 35 -2.56 5.16 -1.30
N SER A 36 -2.82 6.42 -1.00
CA SER A 36 -3.71 6.81 0.10
C SER A 36 -5.13 6.28 -0.09
N LYS A 37 -5.70 6.43 -1.29
CA LYS A 37 -7.04 5.93 -1.62
C LYS A 37 -7.08 4.40 -1.64
N MET A 38 -6.04 3.76 -2.18
CA MET A 38 -5.89 2.31 -2.21
C MET A 38 -5.86 1.74 -0.79
N LEU A 39 -5.00 2.25 0.07
CA LEU A 39 -4.86 1.78 1.45
C LEU A 39 -6.15 2.00 2.25
N SER A 40 -6.78 3.19 2.11
CA SER A 40 -8.06 3.46 2.78
C SER A 40 -9.17 2.50 2.33
N ALA A 41 -9.29 2.25 1.03
CA ALA A 41 -10.31 1.33 0.51
C ALA A 41 -10.10 -0.10 1.03
N ILE A 42 -8.86 -0.58 1.00
CA ILE A 42 -8.52 -1.92 1.48
C ILE A 42 -8.74 -2.03 2.99
N LEU A 43 -8.32 -1.02 3.76
CA LEU A 43 -8.48 -0.98 5.22
C LEU A 43 -9.96 -1.01 5.62
N ILE A 44 -10.78 -0.16 5.00
CA ILE A 44 -12.22 -0.11 5.27
C ILE A 44 -12.87 -1.45 4.90
N GLY A 45 -12.56 -1.99 3.72
CA GLY A 45 -13.09 -3.27 3.26
C GLY A 45 -12.69 -4.43 4.18
N ASN A 46 -11.42 -4.48 4.59
CA ASN A 46 -10.92 -5.52 5.50
C ASN A 46 -11.60 -5.44 6.88
N ASN A 47 -11.70 -4.24 7.46
CA ASN A 47 -12.37 -4.04 8.75
C ASN A 47 -13.85 -4.40 8.67
N LEU A 48 -14.55 -4.04 7.60
CA LEU A 48 -15.95 -4.39 7.41
C LEU A 48 -16.16 -5.90 7.38
N VAL A 49 -15.34 -6.62 6.61
CA VAL A 49 -15.41 -8.09 6.50
C VAL A 49 -15.05 -8.75 7.82
N ASN A 50 -13.99 -8.31 8.49
CA ASN A 50 -13.58 -8.87 9.77
C ASN A 50 -14.61 -8.67 10.86
N ASN A 51 -15.20 -7.46 10.97
CA ASN A 51 -16.25 -7.18 11.95
C ASN A 51 -17.52 -7.97 11.67
N PHE A 52 -17.91 -8.13 10.40
CA PHE A 52 -19.05 -8.95 10.01
C PHE A 52 -18.81 -10.43 10.35
N ALA A 53 -17.64 -10.95 10.01
CA ALA A 53 -17.24 -12.33 10.34
C ALA A 53 -17.25 -12.57 11.85
N ALA A 54 -16.68 -11.65 12.64
CA ALA A 54 -16.65 -11.74 14.09
C ALA A 54 -18.08 -11.74 14.68
N SER A 55 -18.96 -10.85 14.19
CA SER A 55 -20.34 -10.76 14.64
C SER A 55 -21.13 -12.05 14.33
N LEU A 56 -20.98 -12.56 13.10
CA LEU A 56 -21.63 -13.80 12.67
C LEU A 56 -21.16 -15.00 13.50
N THR A 57 -19.85 -15.07 13.73
CA THR A 57 -19.24 -16.12 14.55
C THR A 57 -19.72 -16.07 15.99
N THR A 58 -19.78 -14.88 16.58
CA THR A 58 -20.30 -14.70 17.95
C THR A 58 -21.76 -15.17 18.04
N ALA A 59 -22.60 -14.79 17.08
CA ALA A 59 -23.98 -15.23 17.05
C ALA A 59 -24.12 -16.76 16.94
N LEU A 60 -23.31 -17.40 16.09
CA LEU A 60 -23.28 -18.86 15.95
C LEU A 60 -22.74 -19.54 17.21
N ALA A 61 -21.69 -19.01 17.83
CA ALA A 61 -21.11 -19.54 19.06
C ALA A 61 -22.13 -19.56 20.20
N ILE A 62 -22.86 -18.45 20.40
CA ILE A 62 -23.93 -18.37 21.42
C ILE A 62 -25.04 -19.38 21.14
N LYS A 63 -25.45 -19.52 19.87
CA LYS A 63 -26.51 -20.43 19.47
C LYS A 63 -26.14 -21.90 19.67
N LEU A 64 -24.88 -22.28 19.40
CA LEU A 64 -24.41 -23.68 19.43
C LEU A 64 -23.91 -24.11 20.80
N PHE A 65 -23.23 -23.24 21.54
CA PHE A 65 -22.49 -23.60 22.75
C PHE A 65 -22.95 -22.83 23.99
N GLY A 66 -23.90 -21.89 23.83
CA GLY A 66 -24.36 -21.04 24.92
C GLY A 66 -23.37 -19.92 25.29
N GLN A 67 -23.81 -19.05 26.22
CA GLN A 67 -23.02 -17.88 26.63
C GLN A 67 -21.71 -18.23 27.37
N GLY A 68 -21.69 -19.36 28.10
CA GLY A 68 -20.53 -19.77 28.88
C GLY A 68 -19.30 -20.15 28.06
N ALA A 69 -19.46 -20.55 26.81
CA ALA A 69 -18.37 -20.94 25.93
C ALA A 69 -17.82 -19.77 25.08
N LEU A 70 -18.44 -18.58 25.13
CA LEU A 70 -18.16 -17.46 24.23
C LEU A 70 -16.70 -17.05 24.27
N GLY A 71 -16.08 -16.94 25.44
CA GLY A 71 -14.68 -16.54 25.60
C GLY A 71 -13.71 -17.50 24.90
N ILE A 72 -13.91 -18.80 25.13
CA ILE A 72 -13.03 -19.84 24.55
C ILE A 72 -13.21 -19.90 23.03
N VAL A 73 -14.44 -19.89 22.54
CA VAL A 73 -14.73 -19.91 21.09
C VAL A 73 -14.14 -18.69 20.40
N THR A 74 -14.28 -17.50 20.98
CA THR A 74 -13.72 -16.27 20.43
C THR A 74 -12.19 -16.32 20.41
N ALA A 75 -11.53 -16.80 21.48
CA ALA A 75 -10.08 -16.93 21.54
C ALA A 75 -9.55 -17.89 20.46
N VAL A 76 -10.13 -19.07 20.33
CA VAL A 76 -9.75 -20.06 19.31
C VAL A 76 -9.94 -19.49 17.91
N LEU A 77 -11.08 -18.83 17.65
CA LEU A 77 -11.37 -18.24 16.36
C LEU A 77 -10.42 -17.11 16.01
N THR A 78 -10.07 -16.26 16.98
CA THR A 78 -9.09 -15.19 16.78
C THR A 78 -7.75 -15.77 16.32
N VAL A 79 -7.28 -16.84 16.94
CA VAL A 79 -6.03 -17.51 16.53
C VAL A 79 -6.13 -18.09 15.11
N ILE A 80 -7.26 -18.73 14.78
CA ILE A 80 -7.49 -19.27 13.44
C ILE A 80 -7.51 -18.14 12.38
N ILE A 81 -8.24 -17.06 12.64
CA ILE A 81 -8.31 -15.90 11.74
C ILE A 81 -6.93 -15.25 11.58
N LEU A 82 -6.17 -15.08 12.66
CA LEU A 82 -4.80 -14.53 12.59
C LEU A 82 -3.89 -15.39 11.72
N ILE A 83 -3.87 -16.70 11.93
CA ILE A 83 -2.96 -17.59 11.20
C ILE A 83 -3.40 -17.70 9.73
N PHE A 84 -4.65 -18.09 9.47
CA PHE A 84 -5.11 -18.43 8.12
C PHE A 84 -5.70 -17.24 7.35
N GLY A 85 -6.28 -16.27 8.03
CA GLY A 85 -6.90 -15.10 7.42
C GLY A 85 -5.95 -13.92 7.24
N GLU A 86 -4.95 -13.79 8.10
CA GLU A 86 -4.08 -12.61 8.10
C GLU A 86 -2.61 -12.91 7.87
N ILE A 87 -1.92 -13.64 8.74
CA ILE A 87 -0.46 -13.81 8.69
C ILE A 87 -0.05 -14.61 7.45
N THR A 88 -0.60 -15.81 7.26
CA THR A 88 -0.23 -16.69 6.14
C THR A 88 -0.50 -16.06 4.77
N PRO A 89 -1.69 -15.46 4.50
CA PRO A 89 -1.93 -14.81 3.23
C PRO A 89 -1.09 -13.56 3.01
N LYS A 90 -0.73 -12.80 4.04
CA LYS A 90 0.17 -11.65 3.93
C LYS A 90 1.59 -12.06 3.59
N THR A 91 2.11 -13.09 4.27
CA THR A 91 3.45 -13.62 4.00
C THR A 91 3.56 -14.18 2.59
N TYR A 92 2.56 -14.95 2.14
CA TYR A 92 2.50 -15.45 0.78
C TYR A 92 2.44 -14.33 -0.26
N ALA A 93 1.63 -13.28 0.02
CA ALA A 93 1.51 -12.13 -0.87
C ALA A 93 2.79 -11.29 -0.94
N ALA A 94 3.56 -11.20 0.13
CA ALA A 94 4.88 -10.55 0.13
C ALA A 94 5.88 -11.31 -0.74
N ALA A 95 5.94 -12.64 -0.60
CA ALA A 95 6.82 -13.49 -1.38
C ALA A 95 6.48 -13.54 -2.87
N ASN A 96 5.21 -13.37 -3.24
CA ASN A 96 4.71 -13.42 -4.63
C ASN A 96 4.02 -12.11 -5.04
N SER A 97 4.61 -10.98 -4.65
CA SER A 97 3.95 -9.67 -4.72
C SER A 97 3.45 -9.28 -6.10
N GLU A 98 4.23 -9.51 -7.16
CA GLU A 98 3.86 -9.16 -8.54
C GLU A 98 2.65 -9.97 -9.04
N LYS A 99 2.72 -11.29 -8.93
CA LYS A 99 1.65 -12.19 -9.39
C LYS A 99 0.35 -11.91 -8.65
N MET A 100 0.44 -11.66 -7.36
CA MET A 100 -0.70 -11.34 -6.51
C MET A 100 -1.23 -9.92 -6.79
N ALA A 101 -0.36 -8.94 -7.04
CA ALA A 101 -0.77 -7.59 -7.44
C ALA A 101 -1.56 -7.62 -8.75
N LEU A 102 -1.09 -8.34 -9.76
CA LEU A 102 -1.81 -8.52 -11.04
C LEU A 102 -3.18 -9.19 -10.85
N THR A 103 -3.29 -10.10 -9.90
CA THR A 103 -4.54 -10.81 -9.63
C THR A 103 -5.54 -9.93 -8.89
N TYR A 104 -5.09 -9.19 -7.88
CA TYR A 104 -5.96 -8.37 -7.03
C TYR A 104 -6.23 -6.96 -7.55
N ALA A 105 -5.43 -6.44 -8.48
CA ALA A 105 -5.54 -5.07 -8.96
C ALA A 105 -6.95 -4.69 -9.41
N SER A 106 -7.61 -5.55 -10.18
CA SER A 106 -8.97 -5.28 -10.68
C SER A 106 -10.01 -5.25 -9.56
N VAL A 107 -9.89 -6.14 -8.58
CA VAL A 107 -10.78 -6.18 -7.42
C VAL A 107 -10.59 -4.94 -6.55
N VAL A 108 -9.34 -4.53 -6.36
CA VAL A 108 -9.01 -3.33 -5.57
C VAL A 108 -9.44 -2.05 -6.31
N ASP A 109 -9.27 -1.95 -7.64
CA ASP A 109 -9.78 -0.80 -8.43
C ASP A 109 -11.30 -0.67 -8.30
N MET A 110 -12.02 -1.81 -8.36
CA MET A 110 -13.47 -1.82 -8.14
C MET A 110 -13.82 -1.39 -6.71
N LEU A 111 -13.13 -1.92 -5.71
CA LEU A 111 -13.33 -1.55 -4.31
C LEU A 111 -13.07 -0.06 -4.06
N MET A 112 -12.00 0.48 -4.63
CA MET A 112 -11.67 1.92 -4.56
C MET A 112 -12.79 2.79 -5.14
N LYS A 113 -13.41 2.36 -6.25
CA LYS A 113 -14.53 3.08 -6.85
C LYS A 113 -15.78 3.05 -5.96
N ILE A 114 -16.14 1.89 -5.43
CA ILE A 114 -17.30 1.71 -4.54
C ILE A 114 -17.09 2.47 -3.23
N MET A 115 -15.87 2.43 -2.67
CA MET A 115 -15.55 3.07 -1.40
C MET A 115 -15.26 4.58 -1.53
N THR A 116 -15.21 5.14 -2.74
CA THR A 116 -14.92 6.57 -2.96
C THR A 116 -15.81 7.49 -2.11
N PRO A 117 -17.15 7.35 -2.06
CA PRO A 117 -17.98 8.23 -1.24
C PRO A 117 -17.68 8.09 0.25
N VAL A 118 -17.43 6.86 0.72
CA VAL A 118 -17.09 6.59 2.12
C VAL A 118 -15.73 7.20 2.49
N ILE A 119 -14.72 7.01 1.65
CA ILE A 119 -13.38 7.59 1.82
C ILE A 119 -13.46 9.12 1.86
N PHE A 120 -14.28 9.73 1.00
CA PHE A 120 -14.46 11.17 1.00
C PHE A 120 -15.01 11.70 2.33
N ILE A 121 -16.02 11.03 2.90
CA ILE A 121 -16.60 11.38 4.18
C ILE A 121 -15.58 11.22 5.31
N ILE A 122 -14.88 10.08 5.35
CA ILE A 122 -13.84 9.81 6.36
C ILE A 122 -12.73 10.85 6.29
N ASN A 123 -12.22 11.16 5.09
CA ASN A 123 -11.19 12.16 4.91
C ASN A 123 -11.65 13.58 5.29
N ALA A 124 -12.93 13.91 5.08
CA ALA A 124 -13.50 15.17 5.52
C ALA A 124 -13.51 15.27 7.05
N VAL A 125 -13.92 14.21 7.73
CA VAL A 125 -13.90 14.12 9.20
C VAL A 125 -12.47 14.18 9.73
N CYS A 126 -11.54 13.41 9.15
CA CYS A 126 -10.13 13.45 9.54
C CYS A 126 -9.52 14.85 9.39
N ARG A 127 -9.77 15.53 8.25
CA ARG A 127 -9.30 16.91 8.04
C ARG A 127 -9.87 17.89 9.07
N PHE A 128 -11.13 17.72 9.44
CA PHE A 128 -11.74 18.55 10.50
C PHE A 128 -11.00 18.36 11.82
N PHE A 129 -10.72 17.12 12.24
CA PHE A 129 -9.97 16.85 13.47
C PHE A 129 -8.52 17.34 13.40
N LEU A 130 -7.82 17.14 12.27
CA LEU A 130 -6.45 17.63 12.09
C LEU A 130 -6.39 19.15 12.15
N LYS A 131 -7.37 19.84 11.58
CA LYS A 131 -7.49 21.30 11.67
C LYS A 131 -7.73 21.76 13.12
N LEU A 132 -8.55 21.04 13.87
CA LEU A 132 -8.79 21.32 15.29
C LEU A 132 -7.52 21.13 16.14
N LEU A 133 -6.70 20.15 15.80
CA LEU A 133 -5.42 19.86 16.44
C LEU A 133 -4.26 20.76 15.95
N HIS A 134 -4.54 21.75 15.07
CA HIS A 134 -3.55 22.63 14.45
C HIS A 134 -2.41 21.89 13.73
N VAL A 135 -2.64 20.67 13.25
CA VAL A 135 -1.69 19.94 12.43
C VAL A 135 -1.81 20.42 10.99
N SER A 136 -0.78 21.09 10.48
CA SER A 136 -0.70 21.44 9.07
C SER A 136 -0.59 20.18 8.23
N THR A 137 -1.59 19.92 7.42
CA THR A 137 -1.66 18.79 6.48
C THR A 137 -1.04 19.15 5.12
N ASP A 138 -0.19 20.17 5.07
CA ASP A 138 0.60 20.47 3.87
C ASP A 138 1.67 19.37 3.67
N SER A 139 1.18 18.16 3.41
CA SER A 139 1.94 17.14 2.71
C SER A 139 1.95 17.51 1.22
N SER A 140 2.45 18.70 0.90
CA SER A 140 3.10 18.88 -0.39
C SER A 140 4.12 17.74 -0.44
N MET A 141 4.01 16.85 -1.42
CA MET A 141 5.12 15.99 -1.82
C MET A 141 6.33 16.92 -1.83
N ASN A 142 7.20 16.82 -0.81
CA ASN A 142 8.47 17.52 -0.90
C ASN A 142 9.07 17.06 -2.21
N PRO A 143 9.34 17.97 -3.14
CA PRO A 143 10.08 17.59 -4.34
C PRO A 143 11.31 16.85 -3.87
N MET A 144 11.64 15.76 -4.53
CA MET A 144 12.81 14.94 -4.21
C MET A 144 13.99 15.90 -4.01
N THR A 145 14.57 15.87 -2.81
CA THR A 145 15.72 16.71 -2.50
C THR A 145 16.94 16.18 -3.25
N GLU A 146 17.88 17.06 -3.57
CA GLU A 146 19.16 16.67 -4.16
C GLU A 146 19.86 15.59 -3.33
N MET A 147 19.78 15.67 -2.01
CA MET A 147 20.33 14.67 -1.09
C MET A 147 19.64 13.29 -1.24
N GLU A 148 18.33 13.25 -1.46
CA GLU A 148 17.61 12.01 -1.75
C GLU A 148 18.03 11.41 -3.09
N LEU A 149 18.18 12.24 -4.11
CA LEU A 149 18.69 11.80 -5.41
C LEU A 149 20.09 11.19 -5.30
N ARG A 150 21.01 11.85 -4.61
CA ARG A 150 22.37 11.34 -4.35
C ARG A 150 22.33 10.01 -3.58
N THR A 151 21.45 9.89 -2.60
CA THR A 151 21.27 8.65 -1.83
C THR A 151 20.81 7.49 -2.73
N ILE A 152 19.87 7.75 -3.65
CA ILE A 152 19.39 6.72 -4.60
C ILE A 152 20.52 6.26 -5.53
N VAL A 153 21.33 7.20 -6.03
CA VAL A 153 22.50 6.92 -6.89
C VAL A 153 23.54 6.10 -6.14
N ASP A 154 23.84 6.43 -4.88
CA ASP A 154 24.75 5.67 -4.03
C ASP A 154 24.29 4.24 -3.75
N VAL A 155 23.00 4.05 -3.47
CA VAL A 155 22.40 2.73 -3.29
C VAL A 155 22.50 1.92 -4.58
N SER A 156 22.15 2.53 -5.72
CA SER A 156 22.20 1.87 -7.02
C SER A 156 23.64 1.43 -7.39
N HIS A 157 24.64 2.22 -7.01
CA HIS A 157 26.04 1.84 -7.18
C HIS A 157 26.43 0.68 -6.26
N LYS A 158 26.03 0.70 -4.97
CA LYS A 158 26.31 -0.39 -4.03
C LYS A 158 25.66 -1.70 -4.47
N ASP A 159 24.48 -1.62 -5.07
CA ASP A 159 23.73 -2.78 -5.58
C ASP A 159 24.27 -3.27 -6.95
N GLY A 160 25.31 -2.60 -7.51
CA GLY A 160 25.94 -2.96 -8.77
C GLY A 160 25.09 -2.66 -10.01
N VAL A 161 24.09 -1.80 -9.89
CA VAL A 161 23.23 -1.39 -11.01
C VAL A 161 23.90 -0.34 -11.88
N ILE A 162 24.73 0.52 -11.27
CA ILE A 162 25.50 1.58 -11.94
C ILE A 162 26.97 1.47 -11.57
N GLU A 163 27.86 1.77 -12.54
CA GLU A 163 29.31 1.79 -12.36
C GLU A 163 29.76 3.06 -11.65
N LYS A 164 31.03 3.06 -11.19
CA LYS A 164 31.61 4.20 -10.47
C LYS A 164 31.67 5.46 -11.33
N GLU A 165 32.06 5.31 -12.59
CA GLU A 165 32.15 6.38 -13.56
C GLU A 165 30.78 6.98 -13.88
N GLU A 166 29.74 6.15 -13.98
CA GLU A 166 28.36 6.57 -14.21
C GLU A 166 27.83 7.37 -13.01
N ARG A 167 28.12 6.90 -11.78
CA ARG A 167 27.79 7.62 -10.55
C ARG A 167 28.41 9.01 -10.51
N GLU A 168 29.72 9.13 -10.81
CA GLU A 168 30.45 10.41 -10.86
C GLU A 168 29.85 11.34 -11.92
N MET A 169 29.46 10.80 -13.08
CA MET A 169 28.82 11.57 -14.15
C MET A 169 27.44 12.12 -13.69
N ILE A 170 26.64 11.32 -13.02
CA ILE A 170 25.34 11.78 -12.46
C ILE A 170 25.57 12.91 -11.45
N TYR A 171 26.55 12.79 -10.57
CA TYR A 171 26.87 13.85 -9.60
C TYR A 171 27.30 15.14 -10.28
N ASN A 172 28.17 15.06 -11.30
CA ASN A 172 28.61 16.23 -12.05
C ASN A 172 27.45 16.95 -12.75
N VAL A 173 26.45 16.18 -13.25
CA VAL A 173 25.25 16.76 -13.88
C VAL A 173 24.36 17.46 -12.83
N VAL A 174 24.22 16.89 -11.64
CA VAL A 174 23.44 17.48 -10.54
C VAL A 174 24.13 18.77 -10.06
N ASP A 175 25.45 18.74 -9.86
CA ASP A 175 26.25 19.91 -9.45
C ASP A 175 26.24 21.02 -10.52
N PHE A 176 26.19 20.65 -11.80
CA PHE A 176 26.08 21.62 -12.89
C PHE A 176 24.77 22.39 -12.90
N GLY A 177 23.67 21.75 -12.42
CA GLY A 177 22.37 22.42 -12.29
C GLY A 177 22.38 23.60 -11.32
N ASP A 178 23.24 23.55 -10.29
CA ASP A 178 23.39 24.60 -9.30
C ASP A 178 24.46 25.67 -9.70
N SER A 179 25.21 25.43 -10.76
CA SER A 179 26.21 26.37 -11.26
C SER A 179 25.51 27.48 -12.02
N GLN A 180 25.39 28.64 -11.41
CA GLN A 180 25.05 29.87 -12.14
C GLN A 180 26.22 30.24 -13.05
N ALA A 181 25.98 30.45 -14.34
CA ALA A 181 26.91 31.09 -15.22
C ALA A 181 27.16 32.52 -14.68
N LYS A 182 28.26 32.71 -14.02
CA LYS A 182 28.78 34.08 -13.78
C LYS A 182 29.43 34.55 -15.05
N ASP A 183 28.83 35.58 -15.68
CA ASP A 183 29.45 36.39 -16.72
C ASP A 183 30.74 37.00 -16.24
#